data_4e357d5838a5e3044959868392cdc565
#
_entry.id   4e357d5838a5e3044959868392cdc565
#
_cell.length_a   1.000
_cell.length_b   1.000
_cell.length_c   1.000
_cell.angle_alpha   90.00
_cell.angle_beta   90.00
_cell.angle_gamma   90.00
#
_symmetry.space_group_name_H-M   'P 1'
#
loop_
_entity.id
_entity.type
_entity.pdbx_description
1 polymer ?
#
loop_
_entity_poly.entity_id
_entity_poly.type
_entity_poly.pdbx_seq_one_letter_code
_entity_poly.pdbx_strand_id
1 'polypeptide(L)'
;ATDCIAGYHGMTLDAAAPSPSGDEDLAAMIDGDTACVVVQNPDFFGNVRDLTPLADACHEAGALLIAVVTEVVSLGAITAPGDMGADIIAAEGQSIGNALNYGGPTVGLFAVRNKHLRQMPGRICGQTNDVDGKRGFVLTLSTREQHIRREKATSNICTNSGLCALAFTIHMTLLGEDGFKKLAAINHA
;
A
#
# COMPACT_ATOMS: atom_id res chain seq x y z
N ALA A 1 -5.37 -1.56 15.34
CA ALA A 1 -4.02 -2.08 15.03
C ALA A 1 -2.98 -0.94 15.05
N THR A 2 -3.19 0.15 14.32
CA THR A 2 -2.24 1.27 14.26
C THR A 2 -1.96 1.87 15.64
N ASP A 3 -2.99 2.16 16.43
CA ASP A 3 -2.87 2.70 17.78
C ASP A 3 -2.02 1.79 18.70
N CYS A 4 -2.31 0.49 18.67
CA CYS A 4 -1.56 -0.48 19.46
C CYS A 4 -0.08 -0.52 19.12
N ILE A 5 0.26 -0.51 17.82
CA ILE A 5 1.66 -0.58 17.36
C ILE A 5 2.38 0.76 17.60
N ALA A 6 1.73 1.88 17.32
CA ALA A 6 2.29 3.20 17.56
C ALA A 6 2.63 3.42 19.04
N GLY A 7 1.76 3.00 19.95
CA GLY A 7 1.99 3.09 21.39
C GLY A 7 3.25 2.36 21.86
N TYR A 8 3.57 1.19 21.29
CA TYR A 8 4.83 0.48 21.60
C TYR A 8 6.08 1.25 21.20
N HIS A 9 5.97 2.15 20.23
CA HIS A 9 7.07 3.00 19.76
C HIS A 9 7.05 4.40 20.36
N GLY A 10 6.19 4.66 21.35
CA GLY A 10 6.06 5.96 21.99
C GLY A 10 5.41 7.02 21.12
N MET A 11 4.68 6.61 20.07
CA MET A 11 3.90 7.51 19.22
C MET A 11 2.47 7.61 19.73
N THR A 12 1.84 8.75 19.56
CA THR A 12 0.40 8.97 19.78
C THR A 12 -0.34 8.86 18.46
N LEU A 13 -1.60 8.44 18.51
CA LEU A 13 -2.50 8.41 17.36
C LEU A 13 -3.65 9.38 17.61
N ASP A 14 -3.74 10.43 16.81
CA ASP A 14 -4.91 11.29 16.73
C ASP A 14 -5.79 10.83 15.57
N ALA A 15 -7.07 10.65 15.82
CA ALA A 15 -8.00 10.16 14.82
C ALA A 15 -9.17 11.14 14.62
N ALA A 16 -9.37 11.57 13.38
CA ALA A 16 -10.59 12.26 13.01
C ALA A 16 -11.79 11.30 13.06
N ALA A 17 -12.92 11.78 13.56
CA ALA A 17 -14.16 11.03 13.49
C ALA A 17 -14.60 10.91 12.02
N PRO A 18 -14.97 9.69 11.56
CA PRO A 18 -15.38 9.53 10.16
C PRO A 18 -16.70 10.26 9.88
N SER A 19 -16.76 10.94 8.74
CA SER A 19 -17.95 11.66 8.26
C SER A 19 -18.50 11.02 6.99
N PRO A 20 -19.83 10.80 6.89
CA PRO A 20 -20.43 10.30 5.65
C PRO A 20 -20.23 11.21 4.44
N SER A 21 -20.01 12.51 4.67
CA SER A 21 -19.70 13.48 3.61
C SER A 21 -18.23 13.55 3.23
N GLY A 22 -17.35 12.87 3.99
CA GLY A 22 -15.92 12.85 3.72
C GLY A 22 -15.25 14.22 3.87
N ASP A 23 -15.73 15.03 4.82
CA ASP A 23 -15.31 16.42 5.05
C ASP A 23 -14.37 16.60 6.23
N GLU A 24 -13.75 15.50 6.73
CA GLU A 24 -12.75 15.59 7.76
C GLU A 24 -11.51 16.39 7.28
N ASP A 25 -11.16 17.41 8.02
CA ASP A 25 -9.98 18.24 7.76
C ASP A 25 -8.73 17.63 8.39
N LEU A 26 -8.16 16.62 7.71
CA LEU A 26 -6.93 15.97 8.16
C LEU A 26 -5.72 16.91 8.07
N ALA A 27 -5.74 17.86 7.15
CA ALA A 27 -4.63 18.80 6.98
C ALA A 27 -4.50 19.72 8.18
N ALA A 28 -5.60 20.15 8.79
CA ALA A 28 -5.60 20.98 10.01
C ALA A 28 -5.04 20.26 11.24
N MET A 29 -4.92 18.93 11.22
CA MET A 29 -4.36 18.12 12.30
C MET A 29 -2.83 17.94 12.18
N ILE A 30 -2.23 18.37 11.08
CA ILE A 30 -0.78 18.20 10.83
C ILE A 30 -0.01 19.31 11.56
N ASP A 31 1.02 18.91 12.29
CA ASP A 31 1.96 19.81 12.97
C ASP A 31 3.43 19.37 12.76
N GLY A 32 4.35 20.06 13.41
CA GLY A 32 5.79 19.77 13.30
C GLY A 32 6.23 18.44 13.94
N ASP A 33 5.40 17.82 14.76
CA ASP A 33 5.66 16.55 15.43
C ASP A 33 4.95 15.38 14.71
N THR A 34 4.18 15.66 13.66
CA THR A 34 3.45 14.67 12.88
C THR A 34 4.42 13.82 12.06
N ALA A 35 4.49 12.51 12.33
CA ALA A 35 5.33 11.58 11.58
C ALA A 35 4.68 11.12 10.27
N CYS A 36 3.37 10.86 10.29
CA CYS A 36 2.63 10.46 9.10
C CYS A 36 1.13 10.71 9.27
N VAL A 37 0.44 10.83 8.14
CA VAL A 37 -1.02 10.80 8.06
C VAL A 37 -1.43 9.51 7.35
N VAL A 38 -2.40 8.79 7.92
CA VAL A 38 -2.97 7.57 7.32
C VAL A 38 -4.39 7.87 6.88
N VAL A 39 -4.67 7.70 5.59
CA VAL A 39 -5.99 7.96 5.00
C VAL A 39 -6.45 6.80 4.15
N GLN A 40 -7.70 6.39 4.30
CA GLN A 40 -8.34 5.41 3.42
C GLN A 40 -8.97 6.12 2.22
N ASN A 41 -8.69 5.62 1.01
CA ASN A 41 -9.27 6.15 -0.22
C ASN A 41 -9.53 5.03 -1.25
N PRO A 42 -10.79 4.74 -1.66
CA PRO A 42 -12.02 5.32 -1.14
C PRO A 42 -12.21 5.09 0.36
N ASP A 43 -12.93 6.00 1.04
CA ASP A 43 -13.20 5.86 2.48
C ASP A 43 -14.27 4.78 2.77
N PHE A 44 -14.63 4.60 4.05
CA PHE A 44 -15.63 3.62 4.47
C PHE A 44 -17.01 3.86 3.86
N PHE A 45 -17.36 5.11 3.55
CA PHE A 45 -18.64 5.49 2.97
C PHE A 45 -18.63 5.50 1.43
N GLY A 46 -17.48 5.21 0.82
CA GLY A 46 -17.30 5.20 -0.63
C GLY A 46 -16.93 6.56 -1.24
N ASN A 47 -16.62 7.57 -0.41
CA ASN A 47 -16.16 8.85 -0.94
C ASN A 47 -14.74 8.70 -1.50
N VAL A 48 -14.50 9.34 -2.64
CA VAL A 48 -13.20 9.44 -3.28
C VAL A 48 -12.66 10.85 -3.09
N ARG A 49 -11.43 10.95 -2.62
CA ARG A 49 -10.74 12.24 -2.40
C ARG A 49 -9.59 12.41 -3.37
N ASP A 50 -9.34 13.64 -3.78
CA ASP A 50 -8.02 14.03 -4.28
C ASP A 50 -7.09 14.16 -3.07
N LEU A 51 -6.06 13.30 -3.03
CA LEU A 51 -5.10 13.29 -1.93
C LEU A 51 -3.96 14.30 -2.12
N THR A 52 -3.88 14.96 -3.28
CA THR A 52 -2.78 15.89 -3.60
C THR A 52 -2.64 17.01 -2.56
N PRO A 53 -3.69 17.73 -2.15
CA PRO A 53 -3.54 18.79 -1.15
C PRO A 53 -3.09 18.27 0.21
N LEU A 54 -3.53 17.07 0.60
CA LEU A 54 -3.12 16.44 1.86
C LEU A 54 -1.67 15.97 1.79
N ALA A 55 -1.23 15.44 0.63
CA ALA A 55 0.16 15.07 0.41
C ALA A 55 1.10 16.27 0.52
N ASP A 56 0.71 17.39 -0.09
CA ASP A 56 1.49 18.64 -0.03
C ASP A 56 1.62 19.12 1.42
N ALA A 57 0.52 19.16 2.19
CA ALA A 57 0.54 19.54 3.60
C ALA A 57 1.43 18.60 4.46
N CYS A 58 1.35 17.29 4.23
CA CYS A 58 2.25 16.32 4.89
C CYS A 58 3.71 16.62 4.57
N HIS A 59 4.04 16.81 3.30
CA HIS A 59 5.42 17.01 2.85
C HIS A 59 6.00 18.35 3.34
N GLU A 60 5.20 19.41 3.41
CA GLU A 60 5.61 20.70 3.99
C GLU A 60 5.95 20.58 5.47
N ALA A 61 5.22 19.76 6.22
CA ALA A 61 5.50 19.46 7.62
C ALA A 61 6.62 18.43 7.83
N GLY A 62 7.12 17.79 6.77
CA GLY A 62 8.09 16.70 6.86
C GLY A 62 7.50 15.34 7.20
N ALA A 63 6.17 15.21 7.19
CA ALA A 63 5.42 13.99 7.44
C ALA A 63 5.26 13.13 6.17
N LEU A 64 4.89 11.86 6.36
CA LEU A 64 4.57 10.95 5.25
C LEU A 64 3.06 10.85 5.06
N LEU A 65 2.62 10.72 3.81
CA LEU A 65 1.24 10.33 3.49
C LEU A 65 1.17 8.82 3.20
N ILE A 66 0.35 8.10 3.96
CA ILE A 66 0.08 6.67 3.81
C ILE A 66 -1.35 6.49 3.33
N ALA A 67 -1.52 6.01 2.11
CA ALA A 67 -2.84 5.69 1.58
C ALA A 67 -3.20 4.22 1.81
N VAL A 68 -4.41 3.98 2.32
CA VAL A 68 -4.98 2.65 2.51
C VAL A 68 -6.06 2.42 1.46
N VAL A 69 -5.99 1.32 0.72
CA VAL A 69 -6.96 0.92 -0.30
C VAL A 69 -7.51 -0.45 0.07
N THR A 70 -8.71 -0.49 0.60
CA THR A 70 -9.33 -1.74 1.06
C THR A 70 -9.97 -2.55 -0.06
N GLU A 71 -10.24 -1.91 -1.21
CA GLU A 71 -10.78 -2.55 -2.41
C GLU A 71 -9.96 -2.14 -3.64
N VAL A 72 -9.09 -3.04 -4.08
CA VAL A 72 -8.14 -2.76 -5.16
C VAL A 72 -8.81 -2.46 -6.50
N VAL A 73 -10.01 -2.97 -6.76
CA VAL A 73 -10.75 -2.72 -8.01
C VAL A 73 -11.05 -1.24 -8.21
N SER A 74 -11.18 -0.47 -7.12
CA SER A 74 -11.36 0.98 -7.16
C SER A 74 -10.24 1.70 -7.94
N LEU A 75 -9.00 1.17 -7.91
CA LEU A 75 -7.86 1.75 -8.62
C LEU A 75 -8.02 1.73 -10.15
N GLY A 76 -8.96 0.96 -10.68
CA GLY A 76 -9.32 1.02 -12.10
C GLY A 76 -10.18 2.24 -12.48
N ALA A 77 -10.75 2.94 -11.50
CA ALA A 77 -11.64 4.08 -11.69
C ALA A 77 -11.11 5.40 -11.15
N ILE A 78 -10.14 5.36 -10.23
CA ILE A 78 -9.57 6.55 -9.58
C ILE A 78 -8.09 6.73 -9.95
N THR A 79 -7.61 7.96 -9.79
CA THR A 79 -6.16 8.24 -9.88
C THR A 79 -5.42 7.44 -8.82
N ALA A 80 -4.29 6.84 -9.18
CA ALA A 80 -3.50 6.07 -8.22
C ALA A 80 -3.01 6.95 -7.07
N PRO A 81 -3.11 6.51 -5.81
CA PRO A 81 -2.68 7.33 -4.66
C PRO A 81 -1.22 7.79 -4.74
N GLY A 82 -0.35 6.99 -5.36
CA GLY A 82 1.04 7.37 -5.61
C GLY A 82 1.18 8.59 -6.53
N ASP A 83 0.30 8.72 -7.53
CA ASP A 83 0.28 9.88 -8.45
C ASP A 83 -0.31 11.11 -7.78
N MET A 84 -1.15 10.92 -6.75
CA MET A 84 -1.67 11.98 -5.89
C MET A 84 -0.72 12.34 -4.72
N GLY A 85 0.49 11.82 -4.70
CA GLY A 85 1.50 12.22 -3.71
C GLY A 85 1.74 11.24 -2.56
N ALA A 86 0.99 10.16 -2.39
CA ALA A 86 1.21 9.21 -1.30
C ALA A 86 2.63 8.62 -1.34
N ASP A 87 3.26 8.52 -0.16
CA ASP A 87 4.60 7.95 0.01
C ASP A 87 4.56 6.43 0.15
N ILE A 88 3.53 5.94 0.82
CA ILE A 88 3.31 4.52 1.09
C ILE A 88 1.86 4.17 0.75
N ILE A 89 1.66 3.03 0.15
CA ILE A 89 0.34 2.48 -0.14
C ILE A 89 0.26 1.09 0.47
N ALA A 90 -0.78 0.86 1.27
CA ALA A 90 -1.14 -0.45 1.79
C ALA A 90 -2.54 -0.81 1.28
N ALA A 91 -2.67 -1.93 0.58
CA ALA A 91 -3.92 -2.30 -0.06
C ALA A 91 -4.25 -3.78 0.10
N GLU A 92 -5.52 -4.12 -0.10
CA GLU A 92 -6.03 -5.49 -0.13
C GLU A 92 -6.36 -5.89 -1.57
N GLY A 93 -5.77 -6.99 -2.00
CA GLY A 93 -5.88 -7.48 -3.38
C GLY A 93 -6.80 -8.70 -3.57
N GLN A 94 -7.49 -9.18 -2.55
CA GLN A 94 -8.28 -10.41 -2.60
C GLN A 94 -9.30 -10.42 -3.75
N SER A 95 -9.91 -9.29 -4.06
CA SER A 95 -10.93 -9.16 -5.12
C SER A 95 -10.43 -9.54 -6.51
N ILE A 96 -9.12 -9.59 -6.72
CA ILE A 96 -8.49 -9.95 -7.98
C ILE A 96 -7.89 -11.35 -7.87
N GLY A 97 -8.50 -12.31 -8.56
CA GLY A 97 -8.01 -13.68 -8.68
C GLY A 97 -8.21 -14.59 -7.48
N ASN A 98 -8.67 -14.05 -6.34
CA ASN A 98 -8.97 -14.83 -5.15
C ASN A 98 -10.47 -14.78 -4.87
N ALA A 99 -11.10 -15.92 -4.69
CA ALA A 99 -12.53 -16.01 -4.40
C ALA A 99 -12.84 -15.59 -2.96
N LEU A 100 -14.11 -15.30 -2.68
CA LEU A 100 -14.60 -15.11 -1.32
C LEU A 100 -14.46 -16.41 -0.53
N ASN A 101 -13.73 -16.38 0.58
CA ASN A 101 -13.41 -17.55 1.39
C ASN A 101 -13.73 -17.32 2.88
N TYR A 102 -14.72 -16.51 3.18
CA TYR A 102 -15.24 -16.29 4.54
C TYR A 102 -14.17 -15.92 5.59
N GLY A 103 -13.27 -15.02 5.24
CA GLY A 103 -12.24 -14.53 6.16
C GLY A 103 -10.81 -14.80 5.70
N GLY A 104 -10.61 -15.09 4.46
CA GLY A 104 -9.29 -15.32 3.84
C GLY A 104 -9.24 -16.55 2.95
N PRO A 105 -8.11 -16.81 2.30
CA PRO A 105 -6.90 -16.00 2.38
C PRO A 105 -7.03 -14.63 1.73
N THR A 106 -6.24 -13.70 2.24
CA THR A 106 -6.10 -12.34 1.72
C THR A 106 -4.75 -12.18 1.01
N VAL A 107 -4.60 -11.12 0.22
CA VAL A 107 -3.32 -10.78 -0.39
C VAL A 107 -3.02 -9.29 -0.20
N GLY A 108 -2.06 -8.98 0.66
CA GLY A 108 -1.61 -7.61 0.88
C GLY A 108 -0.83 -7.08 -0.31
N LEU A 109 -1.16 -5.86 -0.72
CA LEU A 109 -0.40 -5.09 -1.69
C LEU A 109 0.31 -3.96 -0.95
N PHE A 110 1.60 -3.78 -1.21
CA PHE A 110 2.40 -2.77 -0.55
C PHE A 110 3.31 -2.08 -1.55
N ALA A 111 3.23 -0.77 -1.62
CA ALA A 111 4.06 0.05 -2.48
C ALA A 111 4.63 1.24 -1.72
N VAL A 112 5.85 1.65 -2.08
CA VAL A 112 6.53 2.80 -1.48
C VAL A 112 7.25 3.61 -2.56
N ARG A 113 7.48 4.89 -2.30
CA ARG A 113 8.36 5.70 -3.14
C ARG A 113 9.80 5.18 -3.07
N ASN A 114 10.54 5.31 -4.14
CA ASN A 114 11.93 4.82 -4.26
C ASN A 114 12.84 5.27 -3.11
N LYS A 115 12.64 6.46 -2.56
CA LYS A 115 13.41 6.96 -1.40
C LYS A 115 13.29 6.07 -0.16
N HIS A 116 12.20 5.29 -0.03
CA HIS A 116 11.93 4.39 1.10
C HIS A 116 12.20 2.91 0.80
N LEU A 117 12.68 2.58 -0.40
CA LEU A 117 12.88 1.19 -0.84
C LEU A 117 13.73 0.36 0.14
N ARG A 118 14.73 0.98 0.77
CA ARG A 118 15.63 0.27 1.71
C ARG A 118 14.98 -0.03 3.06
N GLN A 119 13.90 0.68 3.41
CA GLN A 119 13.11 0.44 4.63
C GLN A 119 11.88 -0.42 4.38
N MET A 120 11.56 -0.71 3.13
CA MET A 120 10.40 -1.52 2.76
C MET A 120 10.49 -2.91 3.42
N PRO A 121 9.43 -3.40 4.09
CA PRO A 121 9.41 -4.75 4.64
C PRO A 121 9.31 -5.81 3.54
N GLY A 122 9.66 -7.05 3.89
CA GLY A 122 9.56 -8.19 2.98
C GLY A 122 10.69 -8.30 1.97
N ARG A 123 10.60 -9.32 1.13
CA ARG A 123 11.59 -9.64 0.10
C ARG A 123 11.32 -8.85 -1.17
N ILE A 124 12.39 -8.39 -1.80
CA ILE A 124 12.31 -7.65 -3.06
C ILE A 124 13.05 -8.44 -4.13
N CYS A 125 12.37 -8.70 -5.25
CA CYS A 125 12.94 -9.33 -6.42
C CYS A 125 13.34 -8.27 -7.44
N GLY A 126 14.58 -8.31 -7.91
CA GLY A 126 15.11 -7.42 -8.94
C GLY A 126 15.35 -8.17 -10.25
N GLN A 127 15.15 -7.47 -11.36
CA GLN A 127 15.54 -7.98 -12.68
C GLN A 127 17.02 -7.74 -12.92
N THR A 128 17.72 -8.73 -13.47
CA THR A 128 19.12 -8.66 -13.86
C THR A 128 19.36 -9.51 -15.12
N ASN A 129 20.58 -9.52 -15.60
CA ASN A 129 21.03 -10.44 -16.65
C ASN A 129 22.02 -11.43 -16.07
N ASP A 130 22.02 -12.67 -16.61
CA ASP A 130 23.05 -13.66 -16.30
C ASP A 130 24.34 -13.39 -17.09
N VAL A 131 25.32 -14.27 -16.95
CA VAL A 131 26.63 -14.15 -17.63
C VAL A 131 26.54 -14.25 -19.14
N ASP A 132 25.46 -14.83 -19.67
CA ASP A 132 25.17 -14.95 -21.10
C ASP A 132 24.30 -13.79 -21.62
N GLY A 133 23.99 -12.81 -20.78
CA GLY A 133 23.14 -11.67 -21.11
C GLY A 133 21.63 -11.98 -21.12
N LYS A 134 21.21 -13.16 -20.64
CA LYS A 134 19.79 -13.53 -20.56
C LYS A 134 19.15 -12.93 -19.32
N ARG A 135 17.90 -12.43 -19.49
CA ARG A 135 17.12 -11.87 -18.39
C ARG A 135 16.89 -12.93 -17.30
N GLY A 136 17.18 -12.55 -16.07
CA GLY A 136 16.91 -13.32 -14.87
C GLY A 136 16.35 -12.46 -13.74
N PHE A 137 15.98 -13.10 -12.64
CA PHE A 137 15.48 -12.44 -11.44
C PHE A 137 16.22 -12.93 -10.21
N VAL A 138 16.54 -12.03 -9.29
CA VAL A 138 17.26 -12.32 -8.06
C VAL A 138 16.61 -11.62 -6.88
N LEU A 139 16.77 -12.19 -5.68
CA LEU A 139 16.44 -11.48 -4.46
C LEU A 139 17.46 -10.37 -4.22
N THR A 140 16.97 -9.14 -4.04
CA THR A 140 17.82 -7.96 -3.83
C THR A 140 17.69 -7.43 -2.41
N LEU A 141 18.66 -6.62 -1.99
CA LEU A 141 18.70 -6.00 -0.66
C LEU A 141 18.58 -7.01 0.49
N SER A 142 19.08 -8.24 0.30
CA SER A 142 18.94 -9.34 1.26
C SER A 142 19.61 -9.04 2.61
N THR A 143 20.55 -8.09 2.68
CA THR A 143 21.23 -7.69 3.91
C THR A 143 20.32 -7.07 4.97
N ARG A 144 19.09 -6.65 4.62
CA ARG A 144 18.08 -6.14 5.56
C ARG A 144 17.16 -7.24 6.09
N GLU A 145 17.30 -8.46 5.60
CA GLU A 145 16.44 -9.60 5.91
C GLU A 145 16.84 -10.30 7.22
N GLN A 146 15.89 -10.98 7.84
CA GLN A 146 16.03 -11.66 9.13
C GLN A 146 17.14 -12.71 9.13
N HIS A 147 17.27 -13.49 8.08
CA HIS A 147 18.29 -14.56 7.99
C HIS A 147 19.74 -14.04 7.98
N ILE A 148 19.91 -12.75 7.69
CA ILE A 148 21.22 -12.08 7.72
C ILE A 148 21.35 -11.19 8.96
N ARG A 149 20.38 -10.29 9.18
CA ARG A 149 20.46 -9.28 10.25
C ARG A 149 19.89 -9.72 11.59
N ARG A 150 19.16 -10.81 11.63
CA ARG A 150 18.53 -11.36 12.85
C ARG A 150 17.67 -10.32 13.55
N GLU A 151 17.93 -10.00 14.80
CA GLU A 151 17.17 -9.02 15.60
C GLU A 151 17.23 -7.58 15.05
N LYS A 152 18.21 -7.28 14.21
CA LYS A 152 18.40 -5.98 13.56
C LYS A 152 17.74 -5.89 12.17
N ALA A 153 16.98 -6.90 11.78
CA ALA A 153 16.31 -6.89 10.49
C ALA A 153 15.22 -5.81 10.45
N THR A 154 15.03 -5.21 9.29
CA THR A 154 13.95 -4.24 9.06
C THR A 154 12.57 -4.88 9.25
N SER A 155 12.45 -6.18 8.92
CA SER A 155 11.20 -6.94 9.05
C SER A 155 11.51 -8.40 9.29
N ASN A 156 10.67 -9.06 10.11
CA ASN A 156 10.66 -10.51 10.31
C ASN A 156 9.63 -11.22 9.42
N ILE A 157 9.03 -10.52 8.46
CA ILE A 157 8.08 -11.09 7.51
C ILE A 157 8.81 -12.07 6.60
N CYS A 158 8.31 -13.31 6.58
CA CYS A 158 8.73 -14.34 5.65
C CYS A 158 7.72 -14.45 4.50
N THR A 159 7.93 -15.38 3.59
CA THR A 159 7.00 -15.67 2.49
C THR A 159 5.67 -16.20 3.04
N ASN A 160 4.58 -15.53 2.69
CA ASN A 160 3.22 -15.97 2.97
C ASN A 160 2.32 -15.66 1.76
N SER A 161 1.13 -16.25 1.71
CA SER A 161 0.12 -15.99 0.66
C SER A 161 0.66 -16.05 -0.79
N GLY A 162 1.74 -16.80 -1.04
CA GLY A 162 2.39 -16.86 -2.35
C GLY A 162 1.46 -17.34 -3.45
N LEU A 163 0.56 -18.31 -3.17
CA LEU A 163 -0.43 -18.79 -4.14
C LEU A 163 -1.47 -17.70 -4.46
N CYS A 164 -1.92 -16.95 -3.46
CA CYS A 164 -2.85 -15.84 -3.66
C CYS A 164 -2.21 -14.71 -4.46
N ALA A 165 -0.93 -14.40 -4.20
CA ALA A 165 -0.17 -13.44 -4.98
C ALA A 165 0.00 -13.88 -6.44
N LEU A 166 0.22 -15.17 -6.69
CA LEU A 166 0.28 -15.73 -8.03
C LEU A 166 -1.06 -15.61 -8.75
N ALA A 167 -2.16 -15.98 -8.07
CA ALA A 167 -3.52 -15.86 -8.62
C ALA A 167 -3.85 -14.40 -8.98
N PHE A 168 -3.53 -13.47 -8.08
CA PHE A 168 -3.64 -12.03 -8.32
C PHE A 168 -2.86 -11.61 -9.57
N THR A 169 -1.58 -12.00 -9.66
CA THR A 169 -0.70 -11.63 -10.78
C THR A 169 -1.22 -12.15 -12.12
N ILE A 170 -1.67 -13.42 -12.16
CA ILE A 170 -2.24 -14.02 -13.37
C ILE A 170 -3.50 -13.27 -13.79
N HIS A 171 -4.42 -13.02 -12.84
CA HIS A 171 -5.68 -12.35 -13.13
C HIS A 171 -5.46 -10.91 -13.63
N MET A 172 -4.59 -10.14 -12.95
CA MET A 172 -4.23 -8.79 -13.40
C MET A 172 -3.59 -8.80 -14.79
N THR A 173 -2.74 -9.77 -15.09
CA THR A 173 -2.11 -9.91 -16.41
C THR A 173 -3.15 -10.19 -17.51
N LEU A 174 -4.15 -11.01 -17.21
CA LEU A 174 -5.23 -11.33 -18.16
C LEU A 174 -6.19 -10.15 -18.36
N LEU A 175 -6.48 -9.38 -17.33
CA LEU A 175 -7.31 -8.18 -17.43
C LEU A 175 -6.61 -7.10 -18.28
N GLY A 176 -5.33 -6.87 -18.03
CA GLY A 176 -4.63 -5.71 -18.57
C GLY A 176 -5.23 -4.39 -18.09
N GLU A 177 -4.76 -3.28 -18.64
CA GLU A 177 -5.24 -1.94 -18.27
C GLU A 177 -6.73 -1.75 -18.61
N ASP A 178 -7.11 -2.07 -19.83
CA ASP A 178 -8.49 -1.87 -20.31
C ASP A 178 -9.49 -2.77 -19.57
N GLY A 179 -9.11 -4.04 -19.33
CA GLY A 179 -9.94 -4.98 -18.58
C GLY A 179 -10.12 -4.55 -17.14
N PHE A 180 -9.08 -4.01 -16.50
CA PHE A 180 -9.15 -3.54 -15.13
C PHE A 180 -10.05 -2.29 -14.99
N LYS A 181 -9.91 -1.31 -15.89
CA LYS A 181 -10.81 -0.15 -15.96
C LYS A 181 -12.27 -0.56 -16.19
N LYS A 182 -12.49 -1.51 -17.09
CA LYS A 182 -13.83 -2.04 -17.38
C LYS A 182 -14.43 -2.77 -16.17
N LEU A 183 -13.62 -3.55 -15.45
CA LEU A 183 -14.03 -4.24 -14.23
C LEU A 183 -14.48 -3.23 -13.17
N ALA A 184 -13.68 -2.16 -12.94
CA ALA A 184 -14.03 -1.10 -12.02
C ALA A 184 -15.36 -0.41 -12.39
N ALA A 185 -15.55 -0.10 -13.67
CA ALA A 185 -16.79 0.51 -14.16
C ALA A 185 -18.01 -0.40 -13.94
N ILE A 186 -17.89 -1.70 -14.19
CA ILE A 186 -18.97 -2.68 -13.94
C ILE A 186 -19.27 -2.79 -12.44
N ASN A 187 -18.24 -2.76 -11.61
CA ASN A 187 -18.41 -2.87 -10.16
C ASN A 187 -19.06 -1.65 -9.53
N HIS A 188 -18.94 -0.49 -10.17
CA HIS A 188 -19.53 0.77 -9.73
C HIS A 188 -21.00 0.96 -10.21
N ALA A 189 -21.40 0.31 -11.30
CA ALA A 189 -22.74 0.44 -11.90
C ALA A 189 -23.83 -0.28 -11.08
#